data_78c101119d2e2cd245a67b1accc21c17
#
_entry.id   78c101119d2e2cd245a67b1accc21c17
#
_cell.length_a   1.000
_cell.length_b   1.000
_cell.length_c   1.000
_cell.angle_alpha   90.00
_cell.angle_beta   90.00
_cell.angle_gamma   90.00
#
_symmetry.space_group_name_H-M   'P 1'
#
loop_
_entity.id
_entity.type
_entity.pdbx_description
1 polymer ?
#
loop_
_entity_poly.entity_id
_entity_poly.type
_entity_poly.pdbx_seq_one_letter_code
_entity_poly.pdbx_strand_id
1 'polypeptide(L)'
;MPVSPKIIKKHEEMFYPTVRVRAKGSGGSGTVVYSEKHGDECHTYVITNHHVVSRCIKVEKRWNPVKKKKMDTEILDTVYVEYFKYNNYSHCIGSFAIEADIVAYSEVEGGQDWALLRVRDKETPAPYVANLFPETDIENIHIFDPCYAVGASLGHAPIATNGHICYMDDEISHYRYWMSTAQTIFGNSGGALYRYSDERKEYEYIGIPSRITVQPMGFSSDPITHMGYFIPIERVYNLLRDNDYHFIFDDTMTFEECAKRRGEEVPDDDLGEESDETEEE
;
A
#
# COMPACT_ATOMS: atom_id res chain seq x y z
N MET A 1 -33.96 1.15 7.31
CA MET A 1 -33.30 0.75 8.57
C MET A 1 -31.91 1.35 8.59
N PRO A 2 -31.40 1.82 9.72
CA PRO A 2 -30.03 2.31 9.79
C PRO A 2 -29.04 1.18 9.47
N VAL A 3 -27.91 1.53 8.84
CA VAL A 3 -26.83 0.57 8.54
C VAL A 3 -26.21 0.08 9.86
N SER A 4 -25.94 -1.21 9.96
CA SER A 4 -25.38 -1.78 11.19
C SER A 4 -23.95 -1.24 11.44
N PRO A 5 -23.55 -0.97 12.70
CA PRO A 5 -22.20 -0.50 13.02
C PRO A 5 -21.08 -1.41 12.49
N LYS A 6 -21.32 -2.72 12.45
CA LYS A 6 -20.37 -3.69 11.88
C LYS A 6 -20.17 -3.48 10.38
N ILE A 7 -21.19 -3.10 9.64
CA ILE A 7 -21.09 -2.81 8.20
C ILE A 7 -20.39 -1.48 7.98
N ILE A 8 -20.70 -0.46 8.77
CA ILE A 8 -20.02 0.83 8.74
C ILE A 8 -18.51 0.61 8.90
N LYS A 9 -18.12 -0.07 9.98
CA LYS A 9 -16.73 -0.39 10.29
C LYS A 9 -16.01 -1.12 9.15
N LYS A 10 -16.65 -2.08 8.51
CA LYS A 10 -16.08 -2.77 7.33
C LYS A 10 -15.81 -1.83 6.17
N HIS A 11 -16.68 -0.84 5.95
CA HIS A 11 -16.46 0.13 4.89
C HIS A 11 -15.32 1.09 5.24
N GLU A 12 -15.30 1.61 6.43
CA GLU A 12 -14.31 2.61 6.87
C GLU A 12 -12.90 2.02 7.00
N GLU A 13 -12.76 0.80 7.50
CA GLU A 13 -11.46 0.21 7.79
C GLU A 13 -10.89 -0.65 6.65
N MET A 14 -11.74 -1.15 5.73
CA MET A 14 -11.26 -2.02 4.64
C MET A 14 -11.57 -1.47 3.25
N PHE A 15 -12.77 -0.94 3.06
CA PHE A 15 -13.28 -0.64 1.73
C PHE A 15 -12.83 0.74 1.25
N TYR A 16 -12.95 1.76 2.10
CA TYR A 16 -12.60 3.14 1.77
C TYR A 16 -11.09 3.42 1.67
N PRO A 17 -10.21 2.75 2.45
CA PRO A 17 -8.77 2.88 2.22
C PRO A 17 -8.30 2.28 0.89
N THR A 18 -9.13 1.44 0.24
CA THR A 18 -8.77 0.81 -1.03
C THR A 18 -9.00 1.76 -2.20
N VAL A 19 -7.97 1.95 -3.02
CA VAL A 19 -7.94 2.83 -4.18
C VAL A 19 -7.66 2.03 -5.46
N ARG A 20 -7.92 2.63 -6.61
CA ARG A 20 -7.44 2.11 -7.89
C ARG A 20 -6.17 2.84 -8.29
N VAL A 21 -5.14 2.08 -8.66
CA VAL A 21 -3.89 2.61 -9.21
C VAL A 21 -3.94 2.49 -10.72
N ARG A 22 -3.80 3.62 -11.42
CA ARG A 22 -3.71 3.67 -12.87
C ARG A 22 -2.31 4.08 -13.27
N ALA A 23 -1.65 3.23 -14.02
CA ALA A 23 -0.33 3.43 -14.58
C ALA A 23 -0.38 3.37 -16.11
N LYS A 24 0.71 3.67 -16.78
CA LYS A 24 0.81 3.66 -18.23
C LYS A 24 0.54 2.27 -18.81
N GLY A 25 -0.65 2.06 -19.38
CA GLY A 25 -1.04 0.79 -20.02
C GLY A 25 -1.19 -0.38 -19.05
N SER A 26 -1.32 -0.12 -17.76
CA SER A 26 -1.64 -1.09 -16.71
C SER A 26 -2.46 -0.44 -15.62
N GLY A 27 -3.01 -1.26 -14.74
CA GLY A 27 -3.76 -0.81 -13.58
C GLY A 27 -3.96 -1.94 -12.61
N GLY A 28 -4.25 -1.57 -11.38
CA GLY A 28 -4.50 -2.48 -10.28
C GLY A 28 -5.13 -1.73 -9.12
N SER A 29 -4.90 -2.23 -7.94
CA SER A 29 -5.35 -1.64 -6.68
C SER A 29 -4.22 -1.00 -5.92
N GLY A 30 -4.55 -0.22 -4.93
CA GLY A 30 -3.66 0.26 -3.89
C GLY A 30 -4.40 0.35 -2.57
N THR A 31 -3.65 0.50 -1.50
CA THR A 31 -4.20 0.70 -0.15
C THR A 31 -3.52 1.88 0.50
N VAL A 32 -4.31 2.85 0.96
CA VAL A 32 -3.80 3.98 1.76
C VAL A 32 -3.37 3.44 3.11
N VAL A 33 -2.09 3.53 3.43
CA VAL A 33 -1.50 2.99 4.66
C VAL A 33 -0.99 4.06 5.61
N TYR A 34 -0.93 5.30 5.15
CA TYR A 34 -0.52 6.44 5.95
C TYR A 34 -1.08 7.73 5.35
N SER A 35 -1.55 8.65 6.19
CA SER A 35 -1.94 10.00 5.77
C SER A 35 -1.99 10.93 6.98
N GLU A 36 -0.93 11.71 7.16
CA GLU A 36 -0.79 12.65 8.27
C GLU A 36 -0.18 13.98 7.82
N LYS A 37 -0.37 15.02 8.65
CA LYS A 37 0.27 16.31 8.49
C LYS A 37 1.62 16.36 9.18
N HIS A 38 2.63 16.86 8.45
CA HIS A 38 3.93 17.21 8.98
C HIS A 38 4.22 18.66 8.59
N GLY A 39 4.29 19.54 9.59
CA GLY A 39 4.25 20.97 9.34
C GLY A 39 2.94 21.38 8.65
N ASP A 40 3.03 22.11 7.54
CA ASP A 40 1.89 22.57 6.76
C ASP A 40 1.44 21.57 5.66
N GLU A 41 2.20 20.53 5.41
CA GLU A 41 1.95 19.59 4.31
C GLU A 41 1.36 18.24 4.79
N CYS A 42 0.44 17.70 4.02
CA CYS A 42 -0.05 16.34 4.18
C CYS A 42 0.81 15.36 3.40
N HIS A 43 1.14 14.24 4.04
CA HIS A 43 1.88 13.14 3.41
C HIS A 43 1.02 11.88 3.40
N THR A 44 0.56 11.50 2.21
CA THR A 44 -0.28 10.31 2.01
C THR A 44 0.49 9.26 1.21
N TYR A 45 0.56 8.05 1.76
CA TYR A 45 1.24 6.92 1.14
C TYR A 45 0.28 5.78 0.82
N VAL A 46 0.50 5.20 -0.36
CA VAL A 46 -0.31 4.10 -0.90
C VAL A 46 0.61 2.93 -1.25
N ILE A 47 0.33 1.75 -0.69
CA ILE A 47 1.00 0.52 -1.09
C ILE A 47 0.30 -0.07 -2.33
N THR A 48 1.09 -0.58 -3.27
CA THR A 48 0.64 -1.35 -4.44
C THR A 48 1.66 -2.41 -4.82
N ASN A 49 1.42 -3.17 -5.89
CA ASN A 49 2.43 -4.06 -6.43
C ASN A 49 3.34 -3.36 -7.44
N HIS A 50 4.60 -3.82 -7.52
CA HIS A 50 5.54 -3.35 -8.53
C HIS A 50 5.03 -3.58 -9.95
N HIS A 51 4.48 -4.77 -10.27
CA HIS A 51 3.99 -5.07 -11.62
C HIS A 51 2.84 -4.15 -12.08
N VAL A 52 2.11 -3.52 -11.15
CA VAL A 52 1.06 -2.52 -11.47
C VAL A 52 1.68 -1.25 -12.04
N VAL A 53 2.84 -0.83 -11.52
CA VAL A 53 3.51 0.43 -11.88
C VAL A 53 4.76 0.25 -12.76
N SER A 54 5.17 -0.99 -13.03
CA SER A 54 6.44 -1.32 -13.71
C SER A 54 6.65 -0.61 -15.05
N ARG A 55 5.57 -0.34 -15.80
CA ARG A 55 5.64 0.39 -17.08
C ARG A 55 5.90 1.89 -16.92
N CYS A 56 5.76 2.41 -15.71
CA CYS A 56 6.12 3.79 -15.35
C CYS A 56 7.57 3.91 -14.89
N ILE A 57 8.29 2.80 -14.73
CA ILE A 57 9.69 2.74 -14.33
C ILE A 57 10.55 2.43 -15.54
N LYS A 58 11.46 3.33 -15.91
CA LYS A 58 12.38 3.17 -17.03
C LYS A 58 13.81 3.41 -16.58
N VAL A 59 14.72 2.59 -17.05
CA VAL A 59 16.16 2.78 -16.83
C VAL A 59 16.80 3.16 -18.17
N GLU A 60 17.35 4.37 -18.25
CA GLU A 60 18.05 4.88 -19.44
C GLU A 60 19.52 5.15 -19.13
N LYS A 61 20.40 4.83 -20.08
CA LYS A 61 21.82 5.19 -19.95
C LYS A 61 22.04 6.65 -20.34
N ARG A 62 22.18 7.52 -19.34
CA ARG A 62 22.47 8.94 -19.53
C ARG A 62 23.93 9.27 -19.24
N TRP A 63 24.48 10.24 -19.98
CA TRP A 63 25.83 10.72 -19.76
C TRP A 63 25.90 11.52 -18.45
N ASN A 64 26.78 11.08 -17.53
CA ASN A 64 27.06 11.83 -16.30
C ASN A 64 28.32 12.68 -16.50
N PRO A 65 28.22 14.02 -16.54
CA PRO A 65 29.35 14.90 -16.79
C PRO A 65 30.40 14.89 -15.67
N VAL A 66 30.00 14.60 -14.43
CA VAL A 66 30.90 14.52 -13.27
C VAL A 66 31.73 13.24 -13.32
N LYS A 67 31.08 12.09 -13.57
CA LYS A 67 31.76 10.79 -13.63
C LYS A 67 32.33 10.48 -15.02
N LYS A 68 32.10 11.36 -16.02
CA LYS A 68 32.56 11.24 -17.42
C LYS A 68 32.27 9.86 -18.04
N LYS A 69 31.12 9.26 -17.71
CA LYS A 69 30.65 7.96 -18.25
C LYS A 69 29.14 7.91 -18.32
N LYS A 70 28.61 7.02 -19.15
CA LYS A 70 27.18 6.71 -19.15
C LYS A 70 26.83 5.96 -17.88
N MET A 71 25.78 6.39 -17.21
CA MET A 71 25.24 5.76 -16.01
C MET A 71 23.76 5.44 -16.24
N ASP A 72 23.31 4.36 -15.63
CA ASP A 72 21.89 4.04 -15.57
C ASP A 72 21.20 5.13 -14.74
N THR A 73 20.14 5.70 -15.30
CA THR A 73 19.33 6.75 -14.69
C THR A 73 17.89 6.28 -14.74
N GLU A 74 17.26 6.22 -13.60
CA GLU A 74 15.84 5.92 -13.49
C GLU A 74 15.01 7.12 -13.89
N ILE A 75 13.96 6.85 -14.65
CA ILE A 75 12.94 7.82 -15.02
C ILE A 75 11.61 7.22 -14.55
N LEU A 76 10.97 7.90 -13.64
CA LEU A 76 9.68 7.52 -13.08
C LEU A 76 8.59 8.38 -13.70
N ASP A 77 7.69 7.74 -14.47
CA ASP A 77 6.49 8.40 -14.97
C ASP A 77 5.47 8.51 -13.83
N THR A 78 4.65 9.55 -13.83
CA THR A 78 3.55 9.76 -12.87
C THR A 78 2.52 8.63 -12.96
N VAL A 79 2.00 8.21 -11.82
CA VAL A 79 0.85 7.33 -11.68
C VAL A 79 -0.35 8.10 -11.12
N TYR A 80 -1.55 7.53 -11.23
CA TYR A 80 -2.76 8.12 -10.71
C TYR A 80 -3.38 7.21 -9.67
N VAL A 81 -3.65 7.76 -8.49
CA VAL A 81 -4.41 7.11 -7.41
C VAL A 81 -5.85 7.61 -7.49
N GLU A 82 -6.77 6.70 -7.72
CA GLU A 82 -8.18 7.00 -7.90
C GLU A 82 -8.99 6.57 -6.68
N TYR A 83 -9.57 7.57 -6.03
CA TYR A 83 -10.44 7.45 -4.87
C TYR A 83 -11.89 7.34 -5.32
N PHE A 84 -12.71 6.63 -4.55
CA PHE A 84 -14.11 6.39 -4.83
C PHE A 84 -15.00 7.10 -3.81
N LYS A 85 -16.10 7.67 -4.30
CA LYS A 85 -17.12 8.30 -3.46
C LYS A 85 -18.33 7.39 -3.35
N TYR A 86 -18.84 7.25 -2.15
CA TYR A 86 -19.95 6.36 -1.86
C TYR A 86 -21.14 7.11 -1.27
N ASN A 87 -22.34 6.65 -1.60
CA ASN A 87 -23.58 7.02 -0.94
C ASN A 87 -24.11 5.81 -0.17
N ASN A 88 -24.67 6.03 1.01
CA ASN A 88 -25.19 4.97 1.89
C ASN A 88 -24.19 3.80 2.07
N TYR A 89 -22.92 4.13 2.25
CA TYR A 89 -21.78 3.22 2.41
C TYR A 89 -21.42 2.39 1.18
N SER A 90 -22.38 1.81 0.46
CA SER A 90 -22.12 0.77 -0.55
C SER A 90 -22.29 1.20 -1.99
N HIS A 91 -22.95 2.33 -2.24
CA HIS A 91 -23.22 2.79 -3.61
C HIS A 91 -22.13 3.75 -4.09
N CYS A 92 -21.27 3.28 -4.98
CA CYS A 92 -20.29 4.13 -5.65
C CYS A 92 -21.02 5.15 -6.55
N ILE A 93 -20.86 6.44 -6.25
CA ILE A 93 -21.49 7.54 -6.97
C ILE A 93 -20.50 8.32 -7.84
N GLY A 94 -19.24 7.98 -7.80
CA GLY A 94 -18.20 8.60 -8.60
C GLY A 94 -16.80 8.33 -8.07
N SER A 95 -15.81 8.83 -8.79
CA SER A 95 -14.40 8.76 -8.42
C SER A 95 -13.67 10.04 -8.81
N PHE A 96 -12.51 10.26 -8.21
CA PHE A 96 -11.57 11.29 -8.60
C PHE A 96 -10.15 10.73 -8.48
N ALA A 97 -9.27 11.17 -9.36
CA ALA A 97 -7.90 10.70 -9.41
C ALA A 97 -6.94 11.83 -9.06
N ILE A 98 -5.91 11.50 -8.28
CA ILE A 98 -4.83 12.40 -7.90
C ILE A 98 -3.53 11.80 -8.42
N GLU A 99 -2.61 12.64 -8.87
CA GLU A 99 -1.28 12.24 -9.25
C GLU A 99 -0.48 11.73 -8.04
N ALA A 100 0.37 10.75 -8.29
CA ALA A 100 1.27 10.21 -7.28
C ALA A 100 2.64 9.89 -7.88
N ASP A 101 3.66 9.97 -7.05
CA ASP A 101 5.02 9.59 -7.36
C ASP A 101 5.31 8.19 -6.85
N ILE A 102 6.07 7.40 -7.62
CA ILE A 102 6.63 6.14 -7.15
C ILE A 102 7.86 6.52 -6.32
N VAL A 103 7.81 6.27 -5.01
CA VAL A 103 8.88 6.69 -4.08
C VAL A 103 9.77 5.53 -3.62
N ALA A 104 9.26 4.31 -3.67
CA ALA A 104 10.05 3.10 -3.45
C ALA A 104 9.42 1.92 -4.20
N TYR A 105 10.21 0.94 -4.59
CA TYR A 105 9.72 -0.28 -5.22
C TYR A 105 10.77 -1.40 -5.12
N SER A 106 10.31 -2.63 -5.21
CA SER A 106 11.19 -3.80 -5.27
C SER A 106 11.87 -3.93 -6.65
N GLU A 107 13.02 -4.55 -6.69
CA GLU A 107 13.69 -4.87 -7.95
C GLU A 107 12.85 -5.82 -8.82
N VAL A 108 12.92 -5.62 -10.15
CA VAL A 108 12.11 -6.38 -11.13
C VAL A 108 12.38 -7.89 -11.08
N GLU A 109 13.64 -8.27 -10.88
CA GLU A 109 14.08 -9.66 -10.93
C GLU A 109 13.90 -10.41 -9.60
N GLY A 110 13.69 -9.69 -8.51
CA GLY A 110 13.70 -10.26 -7.16
C GLY A 110 12.41 -10.97 -6.72
N GLY A 111 11.30 -10.85 -7.43
CA GLY A 111 10.03 -11.51 -7.04
C GLY A 111 9.34 -10.92 -5.80
N GLN A 112 9.79 -9.80 -5.28
CA GLN A 112 9.16 -9.14 -4.11
C GLN A 112 7.84 -8.46 -4.44
N ASP A 113 7.71 -7.91 -5.63
CA ASP A 113 6.49 -7.36 -6.24
C ASP A 113 5.75 -6.30 -5.39
N TRP A 114 6.49 -5.33 -4.88
CA TRP A 114 6.00 -4.27 -4.02
C TRP A 114 6.38 -2.89 -4.56
N ALA A 115 5.51 -1.89 -4.35
CA ALA A 115 5.79 -0.48 -4.61
C ALA A 115 5.05 0.42 -3.61
N LEU A 116 5.66 1.56 -3.29
CA LEU A 116 5.12 2.61 -2.46
C LEU A 116 4.93 3.88 -3.30
N LEU A 117 3.76 4.46 -3.21
CA LEU A 117 3.38 5.69 -3.89
C LEU A 117 3.20 6.79 -2.86
N ARG A 118 3.63 8.03 -3.19
CA ARG A 118 3.31 9.25 -2.47
C ARG A 118 2.34 10.08 -3.29
N VAL A 119 1.17 10.35 -2.74
CA VAL A 119 0.13 11.17 -3.37
C VAL A 119 0.60 12.63 -3.38
N ARG A 120 0.37 13.34 -4.50
CA ARG A 120 0.83 14.74 -4.66
C ARG A 120 -0.09 15.78 -4.01
N ASP A 121 -1.28 15.41 -3.54
CA ASP A 121 -2.10 16.31 -2.73
C ASP A 121 -1.45 16.48 -1.36
N LYS A 122 -0.97 17.70 -1.11
CA LYS A 122 -0.32 18.09 0.14
C LYS A 122 -1.24 18.88 1.07
N GLU A 123 -2.46 19.17 0.65
CA GLU A 123 -3.39 20.01 1.41
C GLU A 123 -4.36 19.16 2.23
N THR A 124 -4.84 18.05 1.64
CA THR A 124 -5.94 17.27 2.20
C THR A 124 -5.50 15.87 2.57
N PRO A 125 -5.61 15.49 3.85
CA PRO A 125 -5.33 14.11 4.26
C PRO A 125 -6.39 13.16 3.69
N ALA A 126 -5.98 11.93 3.40
CA ALA A 126 -6.93 10.89 3.04
C ALA A 126 -7.88 10.62 4.24
N PRO A 127 -9.18 10.57 3.99
CA PRO A 127 -10.16 10.45 5.09
C PRO A 127 -10.16 9.07 5.76
N TYR A 128 -9.61 8.07 5.09
CA TYR A 128 -9.56 6.70 5.57
C TYR A 128 -8.19 6.09 5.26
N VAL A 129 -7.60 5.49 6.27
CA VAL A 129 -6.30 4.81 6.24
C VAL A 129 -6.50 3.39 6.77
N ALA A 130 -5.83 2.42 6.20
CA ALA A 130 -5.89 1.04 6.67
C ALA A 130 -5.14 0.88 7.99
N ASN A 131 -5.76 0.22 8.97
CA ASN A 131 -5.07 -0.20 10.18
C ASN A 131 -4.08 -1.30 9.84
N LEU A 132 -2.81 -1.10 10.13
CA LEU A 132 -1.79 -2.12 9.87
C LEU A 132 -1.76 -3.12 11.03
N PHE A 133 -1.64 -4.41 10.71
CA PHE A 133 -1.52 -5.47 11.72
C PHE A 133 -0.19 -5.31 12.49
N PRO A 134 -0.18 -5.24 13.84
CA PRO A 134 1.04 -5.00 14.60
C PRO A 134 2.15 -6.03 14.34
N GLU A 135 3.38 -5.54 14.15
CA GLU A 135 4.53 -6.40 13.88
C GLU A 135 4.77 -7.41 15.01
N THR A 136 4.52 -7.01 16.26
CA THR A 136 4.65 -7.87 17.46
C THR A 136 3.73 -9.07 17.44
N ASP A 137 2.65 -9.03 16.69
CA ASP A 137 1.57 -10.01 16.72
C ASP A 137 1.55 -10.93 15.49
N ILE A 138 2.50 -10.81 14.57
CA ILE A 138 2.52 -11.55 13.30
C ILE A 138 2.43 -13.06 13.51
N GLU A 139 3.04 -13.58 14.57
CA GLU A 139 2.99 -15.00 14.92
C GLU A 139 1.58 -15.48 15.31
N ASN A 140 0.65 -14.55 15.58
CA ASN A 140 -0.74 -14.86 15.89
C ASN A 140 -1.64 -14.97 14.63
N ILE A 141 -1.06 -14.93 13.45
CA ILE A 141 -1.77 -15.17 12.18
C ILE A 141 -1.63 -16.65 11.82
N HIS A 142 -2.76 -17.34 11.63
CA HIS A 142 -2.78 -18.78 11.41
C HIS A 142 -3.61 -19.20 10.19
N ILE A 143 -3.38 -20.41 9.71
CA ILE A 143 -4.28 -21.10 8.77
C ILE A 143 -5.65 -21.21 9.45
N PHE A 144 -6.72 -21.04 8.67
CA PHE A 144 -8.14 -20.92 9.05
C PHE A 144 -8.56 -19.56 9.61
N ASP A 145 -7.64 -18.61 9.79
CA ASP A 145 -8.06 -17.25 10.15
C ASP A 145 -8.96 -16.66 9.05
N PRO A 146 -10.15 -16.15 9.40
CA PRO A 146 -11.01 -15.49 8.45
C PRO A 146 -10.34 -14.24 7.88
N CYS A 147 -10.41 -14.06 6.57
CA CYS A 147 -9.83 -12.90 5.91
C CYS A 147 -10.76 -12.31 4.85
N TYR A 148 -10.48 -11.05 4.50
CA TYR A 148 -11.20 -10.29 3.48
C TYR A 148 -10.20 -9.76 2.46
N ALA A 149 -10.44 -10.01 1.17
CA ALA A 149 -9.68 -9.39 0.11
C ALA A 149 -10.47 -8.21 -0.47
N VAL A 150 -9.83 -7.05 -0.59
CA VAL A 150 -10.44 -5.84 -1.14
C VAL A 150 -9.56 -5.27 -2.23
N GLY A 151 -10.13 -4.99 -3.40
CA GLY A 151 -9.39 -4.43 -4.52
C GLY A 151 -10.28 -4.01 -5.69
N ALA A 152 -9.74 -3.22 -6.59
CA ALA A 152 -10.39 -2.70 -7.79
C ALA A 152 -10.38 -3.72 -8.94
N SER A 153 -11.00 -4.86 -8.72
CA SER A 153 -11.02 -5.99 -9.65
C SER A 153 -11.52 -5.59 -11.03
N LEU A 154 -10.82 -6.00 -12.08
CA LEU A 154 -11.16 -5.74 -13.50
C LEU A 154 -11.39 -4.25 -13.81
N GLY A 155 -10.81 -3.34 -13.01
CA GLY A 155 -10.97 -1.89 -13.17
C GLY A 155 -12.30 -1.33 -12.65
N HIS A 156 -13.10 -2.12 -11.94
CA HIS A 156 -14.28 -1.63 -11.22
C HIS A 156 -13.90 -0.80 -9.99
N ALA A 157 -14.88 -0.17 -9.36
CA ALA A 157 -14.74 0.28 -7.98
C ALA A 157 -14.38 -0.91 -7.08
N PRO A 158 -13.77 -0.70 -5.91
CA PRO A 158 -13.36 -1.78 -5.01
C PRO A 158 -14.46 -2.83 -4.80
N ILE A 159 -14.04 -4.09 -4.81
CA ILE A 159 -14.87 -5.26 -4.55
C ILE A 159 -14.28 -5.96 -3.34
N ALA A 160 -15.13 -6.33 -2.38
CA ALA A 160 -14.74 -7.07 -1.19
C ALA A 160 -15.21 -8.54 -1.29
N THR A 161 -14.31 -9.46 -1.04
CA THR A 161 -14.58 -10.89 -0.92
C THR A 161 -14.09 -11.41 0.43
N ASN A 162 -14.52 -12.58 0.84
CA ASN A 162 -14.07 -13.19 2.10
C ASN A 162 -13.70 -14.65 1.92
N GLY A 163 -12.82 -15.11 2.80
CA GLY A 163 -12.32 -16.49 2.84
C GLY A 163 -11.50 -16.70 4.10
N HIS A 164 -10.51 -17.57 4.00
CA HIS A 164 -9.60 -17.90 5.09
C HIS A 164 -8.17 -17.94 4.55
N ILE A 165 -7.20 -17.72 5.42
CA ILE A 165 -5.80 -18.07 5.15
C ILE A 165 -5.75 -19.60 5.06
N CYS A 166 -5.23 -20.14 3.96
CA CYS A 166 -5.25 -21.58 3.72
C CYS A 166 -3.86 -22.21 3.58
N TYR A 167 -2.83 -21.41 3.33
CA TYR A 167 -1.45 -21.88 3.25
C TYR A 167 -0.48 -20.72 3.53
N MET A 168 0.64 -20.98 4.21
CA MET A 168 1.56 -19.92 4.66
C MET A 168 3.04 -20.14 4.28
N ASP A 169 3.38 -21.30 3.73
CA ASP A 169 4.77 -21.68 3.50
C ASP A 169 5.10 -21.85 2.01
N ASP A 170 4.39 -21.18 1.11
CA ASP A 170 4.72 -21.22 -0.30
C ASP A 170 5.89 -20.29 -0.61
N GLU A 171 6.88 -20.80 -1.36
CA GLU A 171 8.06 -20.05 -1.76
C GLU A 171 8.03 -19.81 -3.27
N ILE A 172 7.95 -18.56 -3.67
CA ILE A 172 8.00 -18.15 -5.07
C ILE A 172 9.20 -17.22 -5.26
N SER A 173 10.16 -17.61 -6.09
CA SER A 173 11.38 -16.85 -6.35
C SER A 173 12.16 -16.48 -5.07
N HIS A 174 12.28 -17.44 -4.12
CA HIS A 174 12.93 -17.28 -2.81
C HIS A 174 12.20 -16.37 -1.81
N TYR A 175 10.95 -15.99 -2.09
CA TYR A 175 10.14 -15.20 -1.18
C TYR A 175 8.92 -15.97 -0.70
N ARG A 176 8.65 -15.90 0.60
CA ARG A 176 7.47 -16.49 1.20
C ARG A 176 6.23 -15.74 0.77
N TYR A 177 5.23 -16.49 0.32
CA TYR A 177 3.89 -16.03 0.04
C TYR A 177 2.89 -16.81 0.88
N TRP A 178 1.83 -16.15 1.28
CA TRP A 178 0.69 -16.82 1.87
C TRP A 178 -0.42 -16.95 0.83
N MET A 179 -1.30 -17.92 1.05
CA MET A 179 -2.45 -18.15 0.16
C MET A 179 -3.74 -17.98 0.94
N SER A 180 -4.74 -17.42 0.29
CA SER A 180 -6.09 -17.31 0.85
C SER A 180 -7.15 -17.83 -0.11
N THR A 181 -8.28 -18.28 0.47
CA THR A 181 -9.48 -18.66 -0.28
C THR A 181 -10.41 -17.48 -0.55
N ALA A 182 -10.12 -16.28 -0.03
CA ALA A 182 -10.80 -15.07 -0.44
C ALA A 182 -10.59 -14.85 -1.93
N GLN A 183 -11.67 -14.75 -2.68
CA GLN A 183 -11.59 -14.69 -4.14
C GLN A 183 -10.84 -13.45 -4.60
N THR A 184 -9.81 -13.65 -5.40
CA THR A 184 -9.03 -12.61 -6.05
C THR A 184 -8.97 -12.84 -7.55
N ILE A 185 -8.93 -11.78 -8.34
CA ILE A 185 -8.83 -11.82 -9.80
C ILE A 185 -7.96 -10.66 -10.29
N PHE A 186 -7.70 -10.58 -11.59
CA PHE A 186 -6.99 -9.47 -12.21
C PHE A 186 -7.54 -8.11 -11.76
N GLY A 187 -6.65 -7.23 -11.33
CA GLY A 187 -6.98 -5.92 -10.77
C GLY A 187 -6.98 -5.88 -9.24
N ASN A 188 -7.06 -7.02 -8.52
CA ASN A 188 -6.86 -7.06 -7.07
C ASN A 188 -5.41 -6.78 -6.65
N SER A 189 -4.45 -6.99 -7.56
CA SER A 189 -3.03 -6.73 -7.30
C SER A 189 -2.81 -5.34 -6.70
N GLY A 190 -2.10 -5.27 -5.57
CA GLY A 190 -1.84 -4.03 -4.84
C GLY A 190 -2.94 -3.60 -3.86
N GLY A 191 -4.08 -4.29 -3.85
CA GLY A 191 -5.12 -4.07 -2.85
C GLY A 191 -4.73 -4.59 -1.47
N ALA A 192 -5.70 -5.04 -0.71
CA ALA A 192 -5.51 -5.44 0.67
C ALA A 192 -6.07 -6.83 0.97
N LEU A 193 -5.40 -7.55 1.86
CA LEU A 193 -5.98 -8.63 2.63
C LEU A 193 -6.09 -8.16 4.08
N TYR A 194 -7.27 -8.33 4.68
CA TYR A 194 -7.58 -7.91 6.05
C TYR A 194 -7.99 -9.09 6.91
N ARG A 195 -7.69 -9.00 8.20
CA ARG A 195 -8.17 -9.87 9.26
C ARG A 195 -8.88 -9.02 10.31
N TYR A 196 -9.88 -9.59 10.98
CA TYR A 196 -10.48 -8.93 12.14
C TYR A 196 -9.72 -9.29 13.41
N SER A 197 -9.33 -8.28 14.20
CA SER A 197 -8.76 -8.44 15.53
C SER A 197 -9.87 -8.43 16.56
N ASP A 198 -10.02 -9.56 17.29
CA ASP A 198 -10.97 -9.63 18.40
C ASP A 198 -10.50 -8.82 19.62
N GLU A 199 -9.21 -8.59 19.74
CA GLU A 199 -8.61 -7.82 20.82
C GLU A 199 -8.82 -6.31 20.60
N ARG A 200 -8.37 -5.79 19.47
CA ARG A 200 -8.44 -4.37 19.10
C ARG A 200 -9.79 -3.97 18.52
N LYS A 201 -10.65 -4.95 18.22
CA LYS A 201 -12.00 -4.77 17.63
C LYS A 201 -12.00 -4.04 16.29
N GLU A 202 -10.97 -4.25 15.47
CA GLU A 202 -10.79 -3.59 14.16
C GLU A 202 -10.36 -4.57 13.07
N TYR A 203 -10.53 -4.15 11.81
CA TYR A 203 -10.01 -4.87 10.66
C TYR A 203 -8.62 -4.36 10.34
N GLU A 204 -7.66 -5.27 10.27
CA GLU A 204 -6.25 -4.96 10.13
C GLU A 204 -5.71 -5.53 8.83
N TYR A 205 -4.92 -4.72 8.16
CA TYR A 205 -4.22 -5.07 6.94
C TYR A 205 -3.11 -6.09 7.21
N ILE A 206 -3.17 -7.25 6.57
CA ILE A 206 -2.24 -8.37 6.78
C ILE A 206 -1.43 -8.73 5.52
N GLY A 207 -1.63 -8.06 4.40
CA GLY A 207 -0.81 -8.29 3.20
C GLY A 207 -1.39 -7.79 1.90
N ILE A 208 -0.59 -7.92 0.84
CA ILE A 208 -0.86 -7.42 -0.51
C ILE A 208 -1.25 -8.59 -1.43
N PRO A 209 -2.48 -8.68 -1.97
CA PRO A 209 -2.78 -9.58 -3.08
C PRO A 209 -1.85 -9.31 -4.27
N SER A 210 -1.15 -10.32 -4.74
CA SER A 210 -0.14 -10.16 -5.78
C SER A 210 -0.34 -11.10 -6.95
N ARG A 211 -0.61 -12.36 -6.70
CA ARG A 211 -0.67 -13.41 -7.75
C ARG A 211 -1.91 -14.28 -7.58
N ILE A 212 -2.33 -14.89 -8.68
CA ILE A 212 -3.37 -15.92 -8.69
C ILE A 212 -2.82 -17.20 -9.24
N THR A 213 -3.32 -18.32 -8.77
CA THR A 213 -3.05 -19.63 -9.36
C THR A 213 -3.71 -19.70 -10.72
N VAL A 214 -2.99 -20.21 -11.72
CA VAL A 214 -3.54 -20.46 -13.06
C VAL A 214 -3.35 -21.93 -13.42
N GLN A 215 -4.35 -22.54 -14.01
CA GLN A 215 -4.27 -23.89 -14.53
C GLN A 215 -4.09 -23.84 -16.05
N PRO A 216 -3.02 -24.41 -16.61
CA PRO A 216 -2.87 -24.50 -18.05
C PRO A 216 -3.98 -25.35 -18.69
N MET A 217 -4.65 -24.84 -19.72
CA MET A 217 -5.71 -25.49 -20.47
C MET A 217 -5.39 -25.42 -21.97
N GLY A 218 -4.51 -26.32 -22.43
CA GLY A 218 -4.07 -26.30 -23.84
C GLY A 218 -3.36 -25.01 -24.21
N PHE A 219 -3.98 -24.16 -25.04
CA PHE A 219 -3.44 -22.84 -25.45
C PHE A 219 -3.90 -21.68 -24.56
N SER A 220 -4.70 -21.94 -23.54
CA SER A 220 -5.19 -20.96 -22.56
C SER A 220 -4.75 -21.31 -21.14
N SER A 221 -5.02 -20.41 -20.19
CA SER A 221 -4.89 -20.70 -18.77
C SER A 221 -6.07 -20.11 -18.02
N ASP A 222 -6.67 -20.93 -17.16
CA ASP A 222 -7.82 -20.54 -16.36
C ASP A 222 -7.37 -20.07 -14.97
N PRO A 223 -7.80 -18.90 -14.51
CA PRO A 223 -7.49 -18.42 -13.17
C PRO A 223 -8.30 -19.20 -12.12
N ILE A 224 -7.61 -19.66 -11.08
CA ILE A 224 -8.23 -20.26 -9.90
C ILE A 224 -8.39 -19.16 -8.85
N THR A 225 -9.51 -18.47 -8.88
CA THR A 225 -9.74 -17.22 -8.12
C THR A 225 -9.79 -17.40 -6.61
N HIS A 226 -10.01 -18.61 -6.10
CA HIS A 226 -10.02 -18.95 -4.68
C HIS A 226 -8.69 -19.54 -4.17
N MET A 227 -7.63 -19.35 -4.93
CA MET A 227 -6.25 -19.69 -4.57
C MET A 227 -5.34 -18.52 -4.93
N GLY A 228 -5.58 -17.39 -4.25
CA GLY A 228 -4.83 -16.16 -4.43
C GLY A 228 -3.64 -16.08 -3.50
N TYR A 229 -2.49 -15.70 -4.06
CA TYR A 229 -1.27 -15.45 -3.29
C TYR A 229 -1.18 -13.99 -2.87
N PHE A 230 -0.71 -13.76 -1.67
CA PHE A 230 -0.45 -12.43 -1.16
C PHE A 230 0.91 -12.34 -0.44
N ILE A 231 1.48 -11.14 -0.50
CA ILE A 231 2.70 -10.78 0.19
C ILE A 231 2.33 -10.55 1.65
N PRO A 232 2.89 -11.30 2.61
CA PRO A 232 2.59 -11.12 4.04
C PRO A 232 3.02 -9.76 4.56
N ILE A 233 2.34 -9.26 5.58
CA ILE A 233 2.62 -7.98 6.23
C ILE A 233 4.07 -7.88 6.75
N GLU A 234 4.63 -8.97 7.27
CA GLU A 234 6.04 -9.06 7.68
C GLU A 234 7.00 -8.60 6.57
N ARG A 235 6.76 -9.05 5.34
CA ARG A 235 7.57 -8.63 4.20
C ARG A 235 7.34 -7.17 3.83
N VAL A 236 6.13 -6.68 4.00
CA VAL A 236 5.82 -5.26 3.78
C VAL A 236 6.63 -4.39 4.75
N TYR A 237 6.69 -4.76 6.02
CA TYR A 237 7.48 -4.04 7.02
C TYR A 237 8.97 -4.05 6.72
N ASN A 238 9.52 -5.19 6.31
CA ASN A 238 10.91 -5.28 5.90
C ASN A 238 11.21 -4.34 4.71
N LEU A 239 10.32 -4.30 3.71
CA LEU A 239 10.47 -3.43 2.55
C LEU A 239 10.35 -1.94 2.91
N LEU A 240 9.43 -1.58 3.80
CA LEU A 240 9.31 -0.21 4.32
C LEU A 240 10.57 0.18 5.11
N ARG A 241 11.09 -0.73 5.94
CA ARG A 241 12.31 -0.53 6.74
C ARG A 241 13.55 -0.34 5.86
N ASP A 242 13.71 -1.20 4.86
CA ASP A 242 14.85 -1.16 3.93
C ASP A 242 14.89 0.13 3.08
N ASN A 243 13.77 0.84 2.98
CA ASN A 243 13.63 2.09 2.22
C ASN A 243 13.41 3.33 3.11
N ASP A 244 13.68 3.24 4.41
CA ASP A 244 13.52 4.33 5.39
C ASP A 244 12.09 4.93 5.45
N TYR A 245 11.06 4.05 5.42
CA TYR A 245 9.65 4.40 5.64
C TYR A 245 9.09 3.79 6.93
N HIS A 246 9.91 3.64 7.97
CA HIS A 246 9.55 3.06 9.27
C HIS A 246 8.35 3.73 9.91
N PHE A 247 8.28 5.07 9.85
CA PHE A 247 7.22 5.87 10.45
C PHE A 247 5.80 5.45 10.03
N ILE A 248 5.64 4.67 8.96
CA ILE A 248 4.33 4.17 8.51
C ILE A 248 3.77 3.11 9.47
N PHE A 249 4.63 2.39 10.20
CA PHE A 249 4.22 1.27 11.05
C PHE A 249 4.91 1.21 12.41
N ASP A 250 5.89 2.04 12.67
CA ASP A 250 6.72 2.03 13.86
C ASP A 250 6.75 3.43 14.49
N ASP A 251 5.99 3.61 15.56
CA ASP A 251 5.85 4.88 16.28
C ASP A 251 7.14 5.35 16.97
N THR A 252 8.18 4.50 17.01
CA THR A 252 9.51 4.88 17.56
C THR A 252 10.34 5.69 16.57
N MET A 253 9.92 5.76 15.31
CA MET A 253 10.60 6.50 14.25
C MET A 253 9.68 7.60 13.73
N THR A 254 10.20 8.83 13.68
CA THR A 254 9.43 9.95 13.15
C THR A 254 9.53 10.05 11.63
N PHE A 255 8.56 10.74 11.03
CA PHE A 255 8.59 11.07 9.60
C PHE A 255 9.85 11.84 9.24
N GLU A 256 10.23 12.84 10.05
CA GLU A 256 11.37 13.74 9.85
C GLU A 256 12.69 12.98 9.90
N GLU A 257 12.85 12.06 10.86
CA GLU A 257 14.04 11.20 10.94
C GLU A 257 14.20 10.32 9.70
N CYS A 258 13.10 9.71 9.26
CA CYS A 258 13.08 8.87 8.07
C CYS A 258 13.33 9.70 6.79
N ALA A 259 12.71 10.87 6.65
CA ALA A 259 12.92 11.77 5.52
C ALA A 259 14.39 12.23 5.44
N LYS A 260 15.00 12.56 6.57
CA LYS A 260 16.42 12.92 6.64
C LYS A 260 17.33 11.75 6.20
N ARG A 261 17.01 10.51 6.57
CA ARG A 261 17.77 9.33 6.11
C ARG A 261 17.66 9.14 4.60
N ARG A 262 16.49 9.42 4.02
CA ARG A 262 16.28 9.40 2.56
C ARG A 262 16.92 10.58 1.84
N GLY A 263 17.46 11.58 2.58
CA GLY A 263 18.05 12.81 2.02
C GLY A 263 17.00 13.79 1.48
N GLU A 264 15.77 13.72 1.97
CA GLU A 264 14.71 14.69 1.68
C GLU A 264 14.89 15.95 2.55
N GLU A 265 14.58 17.12 1.99
CA GLU A 265 14.51 18.36 2.78
C GLU A 265 13.26 18.30 3.66
N VAL A 266 13.46 18.44 4.96
CA VAL A 266 12.38 18.53 5.94
C VAL A 266 12.26 19.99 6.34
N PRO A 267 11.06 20.60 6.34
CA PRO A 267 10.89 21.93 6.90
C PRO A 267 11.40 21.94 8.36
N ASP A 268 12.25 22.88 8.71
CA ASP A 268 12.63 23.07 10.11
C ASP A 268 11.36 23.43 10.89
N ASP A 269 10.93 22.56 11.79
CA ASP A 269 9.98 22.95 12.81
C ASP A 269 10.65 24.06 13.61
N ASP A 270 10.03 25.24 13.60
CA ASP A 270 10.42 26.40 14.41
C ASP A 270 10.51 25.92 15.87
N LEU A 271 11.71 25.51 16.28
CA LEU A 271 12.03 25.33 17.70
C LEU A 271 11.85 26.70 18.32
N GLY A 272 10.69 26.93 18.94
CA GLY A 272 10.38 28.18 19.62
C GLY A 272 11.56 28.60 20.44
N GLU A 273 12.17 29.73 20.06
CA GLU A 273 13.12 30.43 20.89
C GLU A 273 12.44 30.68 22.25
N GLU A 274 12.81 29.92 23.25
CA GLU A 274 12.57 30.30 24.64
C GLU A 274 13.31 31.62 24.83
N SER A 275 12.55 32.70 24.81
CA SER A 275 13.04 34.01 25.20
C SER A 275 13.45 33.95 26.67
N ASP A 276 14.75 33.85 26.91
CA ASP A 276 15.37 34.15 28.21
C ASP A 276 15.10 35.64 28.53
N GLU A 277 13.96 35.90 29.18
CA GLU A 277 13.76 37.13 29.90
C GLU A 277 14.64 37.09 31.16
N THR A 278 15.86 37.58 31.01
CA THR A 278 16.68 37.99 32.16
C THR A 278 16.07 39.26 32.74
N GLU A 279 15.36 39.11 33.86
CA GLU A 279 15.07 40.23 34.75
C GLU A 279 16.41 40.78 35.31
N GLU A 280 16.75 42.00 34.89
CA GLU A 280 17.73 42.82 35.63
C GLU A 280 16.97 43.71 36.61
N GLU A 281 17.31 43.56 37.91
CA GLU A 281 17.03 44.53 38.98
C GLU A 281 17.87 45.80 38.85
#